data_c613cfbe41141bfdedcdc618bdc8ce1a
#
_entry.id   c613cfbe41141bfdedcdc618bdc8ce1a
#
_cell.length_a   1.000
_cell.length_b   1.000
_cell.length_c   1.000
_cell.angle_alpha   90.00
_cell.angle_beta   90.00
_cell.angle_gamma   90.00
#
_symmetry.space_group_name_H-M   'P 1'
#
loop_
_entity.id
_entity.type
_entity.pdbx_description
1 polymer ?
#
loop_
_entity_poly.entity_id
_entity_poly.type
_entity_poly.pdbx_seq_one_letter_code
_entity_poly.pdbx_strand_id
1 'polypeptide(L)'
;TATTEIYTLSLHDALPILGKAGDGPRVVHVTTGKIIDMGITDANDMGSAMAPAACDTITAHFRETGLPLNYYELIVTGDLGEHGKNLCLQLLEENGINIKEFYDDCGVMIYDRQRQKTDCGGSGCACSAVVLAGYILEKLSRRELNRVLFVGTGALHSPISVQQGESIPAIAHAVGIEMI
;
A
#
# COMPACT_ATOMS: atom_id res chain seq x y z
N THR A 1 24.39 14.20 -4.23
CA THR A 1 24.83 13.88 -2.84
C THR A 1 23.74 14.15 -1.84
N ALA A 2 23.12 15.36 -1.83
CA ALA A 2 22.04 15.68 -0.88
C ALA A 2 20.79 14.74 -1.01
N THR A 3 20.42 14.34 -2.23
CA THR A 3 19.28 13.46 -2.48
C THR A 3 19.54 12.04 -1.94
N THR A 4 20.76 11.55 -2.01
CA THR A 4 21.14 10.22 -1.52
C THR A 4 21.12 10.17 0.02
N GLU A 5 21.55 11.24 0.67
CA GLU A 5 21.53 11.33 2.14
C GLU A 5 20.11 11.40 2.72
N ILE A 6 19.22 12.16 2.08
CA ILE A 6 17.80 12.21 2.47
C ILE A 6 17.14 10.84 2.30
N TYR A 7 17.45 10.13 1.23
CA TYR A 7 16.92 8.79 0.97
C TYR A 7 17.41 7.77 1.99
N THR A 8 18.66 7.83 2.37
CA THR A 8 19.25 6.93 3.38
C THR A 8 18.69 7.20 4.78
N LEU A 9 18.51 8.47 5.17
CA LEU A 9 17.87 8.85 6.42
C LEU A 9 16.43 8.38 6.48
N SER A 10 15.64 8.58 5.41
CA SER A 10 14.25 8.14 5.35
C SER A 10 14.11 6.61 5.49
N LEU A 11 15.01 5.83 4.90
CA LEU A 11 15.02 4.38 5.05
C LEU A 11 15.37 3.94 6.49
N HIS A 12 16.30 4.61 7.14
CA HIS A 12 16.69 4.29 8.52
C HIS A 12 15.60 4.67 9.52
N ASP A 13 14.97 5.82 9.34
CA ASP A 13 13.95 6.33 10.26
C ASP A 13 12.58 5.66 10.06
N ALA A 14 12.35 5.05 8.89
CA ALA A 14 11.08 4.42 8.54
C ALA A 14 11.04 2.91 8.82
N LEU A 15 12.12 2.28 9.29
CA LEU A 15 12.12 0.84 9.59
C LEU A 15 11.36 0.56 10.89
N PRO A 16 10.15 -0.01 10.83
CA PRO A 16 9.46 -0.43 12.04
C PRO A 16 10.20 -1.61 12.66
N ILE A 17 10.46 -1.55 13.97
CA ILE A 17 10.98 -2.66 14.73
C ILE A 17 9.80 -3.46 15.28
N LEU A 18 9.65 -4.70 14.83
CA LEU A 18 8.61 -5.61 15.28
C LEU A 18 9.17 -6.55 16.37
N GLY A 19 8.54 -6.57 17.53
CA GLY A 19 8.85 -7.47 18.64
C GLY A 19 7.76 -8.55 18.81
N LYS A 20 8.09 -9.61 19.56
CA LYS A 20 7.12 -10.65 19.92
C LYS A 20 6.15 -10.23 21.05
N ALA A 21 6.48 -9.21 21.79
CA ALA A 21 5.69 -8.67 22.90
C ALA A 21 6.01 -7.18 23.07
N GLY A 22 5.07 -6.43 23.64
CA GLY A 22 5.18 -5.00 23.89
C GLY A 22 3.80 -4.37 23.97
N ASP A 23 3.77 -3.13 24.45
CA ASP A 23 2.58 -2.29 24.43
C ASP A 23 2.55 -1.53 23.09
N GLY A 24 1.41 -1.56 22.40
CA GLY A 24 1.27 -0.85 21.12
C GLY A 24 0.47 -1.62 20.07
N PRO A 25 0.45 -1.11 18.83
CA PRO A 25 -0.26 -1.77 17.74
C PRO A 25 0.27 -3.18 17.48
N ARG A 26 -0.63 -4.13 17.24
CA ARG A 26 -0.32 -5.54 17.01
C ARG A 26 -0.75 -5.98 15.63
N VAL A 27 0.07 -6.80 14.99
CA VAL A 27 -0.31 -7.54 13.79
C VAL A 27 -1.22 -8.69 14.22
N VAL A 28 -2.47 -8.69 13.71
CA VAL A 28 -3.50 -9.67 14.06
C VAL A 28 -3.88 -10.56 12.88
N HIS A 29 -3.75 -10.06 11.67
CA HIS A 29 -4.02 -10.80 10.44
C HIS A 29 -2.90 -10.60 9.42
N VAL A 30 -2.62 -11.63 8.65
CA VAL A 30 -1.69 -11.58 7.51
C VAL A 30 -2.32 -12.32 6.34
N THR A 31 -2.35 -11.70 5.18
CA THR A 31 -2.77 -12.32 3.93
C THR A 31 -1.65 -12.23 2.92
N THR A 32 -1.13 -13.37 2.51
CA THR A 32 -0.14 -13.44 1.44
C THR A 32 -0.83 -13.37 0.10
N GLY A 33 -0.43 -12.41 -0.73
CA GLY A 33 -0.92 -12.30 -2.10
C GLY A 33 -0.16 -13.20 -3.07
N LYS A 34 -0.65 -13.24 -4.27
CA LYS A 34 -0.03 -13.95 -5.40
C LYS A 34 0.50 -12.96 -6.43
N ILE A 35 1.41 -13.42 -7.27
CA ILE A 35 1.89 -12.65 -8.41
C ILE A 35 0.76 -12.54 -9.44
N ILE A 36 0.50 -11.32 -9.90
CA ILE A 36 -0.45 -11.01 -10.96
C ILE A 36 0.28 -10.27 -12.07
N ASP A 37 0.08 -10.71 -13.29
CA ASP A 37 0.61 -10.09 -14.49
C ASP A 37 -0.54 -9.85 -15.47
N MET A 38 -0.86 -8.57 -15.69
CA MET A 38 -1.91 -8.14 -16.61
C MET A 38 -1.37 -7.72 -17.98
N GLY A 39 -0.11 -7.98 -18.26
CA GLY A 39 0.53 -7.64 -19.53
C GLY A 39 0.86 -6.14 -19.66
N ILE A 40 0.91 -5.39 -18.57
CA ILE A 40 1.31 -3.97 -18.59
C ILE A 40 2.80 -3.89 -18.88
N THR A 41 3.18 -3.14 -19.91
CA THR A 41 4.56 -2.96 -20.36
C THR A 41 5.06 -1.52 -20.21
N ASP A 42 4.17 -0.56 -19.91
CA ASP A 42 4.55 0.84 -19.71
C ASP A 42 5.19 1.03 -18.33
N ALA A 43 6.49 1.28 -18.32
CA ALA A 43 7.27 1.53 -17.12
C ALA A 43 6.85 2.78 -16.32
N ASN A 44 6.09 3.68 -16.94
CA ASN A 44 5.57 4.89 -16.28
C ASN A 44 4.18 4.67 -15.66
N ASP A 45 3.54 3.52 -15.91
CA ASP A 45 2.22 3.19 -15.39
C ASP A 45 2.27 2.03 -14.37
N MET A 46 3.02 2.25 -13.31
CA MET A 46 3.15 1.29 -12.21
C MET A 46 1.84 1.10 -11.45
N GLY A 47 0.99 2.13 -11.41
CA GLY A 47 -0.33 2.06 -10.77
C GLY A 47 -1.22 0.99 -11.40
N SER A 48 -1.31 0.96 -12.74
CA SER A 48 -2.06 -0.06 -13.47
C SER A 48 -1.46 -1.46 -13.32
N ALA A 49 -0.14 -1.58 -13.19
CA ALA A 49 0.50 -2.87 -12.98
C ALA A 49 0.19 -3.44 -11.57
N MET A 50 0.18 -2.61 -10.52
CA MET A 50 0.05 -3.06 -9.13
C MET A 50 -1.40 -3.12 -8.63
N ALA A 51 -2.31 -2.31 -9.15
CA ALA A 51 -3.70 -2.26 -8.67
C ALA A 51 -4.43 -3.61 -8.70
N PRO A 52 -4.30 -4.46 -9.74
CA PRO A 52 -4.92 -5.79 -9.76
C PRO A 52 -4.42 -6.72 -8.64
N ALA A 53 -3.12 -6.65 -8.31
CA ALA A 53 -2.55 -7.44 -7.22
C ALA A 53 -3.07 -6.98 -5.85
N ALA A 54 -3.20 -5.67 -5.65
CA ALA A 54 -3.80 -5.11 -4.44
C ALA A 54 -5.29 -5.50 -4.31
N CYS A 55 -6.05 -5.40 -5.39
CA CYS A 55 -7.46 -5.82 -5.44
C CYS A 55 -7.63 -7.31 -5.09
N ASP A 56 -6.84 -8.19 -5.69
CA ASP A 56 -6.88 -9.64 -5.40
C ASP A 56 -6.59 -9.92 -3.93
N THR A 57 -5.55 -9.28 -3.38
CA THR A 57 -5.15 -9.48 -1.97
C THR A 57 -6.19 -8.96 -0.99
N ILE A 58 -6.80 -7.79 -1.22
CA ILE A 58 -7.88 -7.25 -0.39
C ILE A 58 -9.10 -8.17 -0.47
N THR A 59 -9.47 -8.63 -1.66
CA THR A 59 -10.57 -9.57 -1.87
C THR A 59 -10.34 -10.88 -1.13
N ALA A 60 -9.14 -11.45 -1.24
CA ALA A 60 -8.73 -12.66 -0.54
C ALA A 60 -8.79 -12.47 0.98
N HIS A 61 -8.31 -11.32 1.48
CA HIS A 61 -8.32 -11.00 2.90
C HIS A 61 -9.72 -11.08 3.50
N PHE A 62 -10.69 -10.38 2.91
CA PHE A 62 -12.07 -10.40 3.43
C PHE A 62 -12.75 -11.75 3.26
N ARG A 63 -12.52 -12.44 2.16
CA ARG A 63 -13.05 -13.79 1.93
C ARG A 63 -12.52 -14.81 2.95
N GLU A 64 -11.23 -14.77 3.27
CA GLU A 64 -10.57 -15.76 4.11
C GLU A 64 -10.78 -15.49 5.61
N THR A 65 -10.83 -14.21 6.00
CA THR A 65 -11.06 -13.83 7.39
C THR A 65 -12.55 -13.84 7.77
N GLY A 66 -13.45 -13.65 6.80
CA GLY A 66 -14.89 -13.48 7.05
C GLY A 66 -15.24 -12.17 7.76
N LEU A 67 -14.30 -11.22 7.85
CA LEU A 67 -14.52 -9.93 8.48
C LEU A 67 -15.50 -9.07 7.65
N PRO A 68 -16.34 -8.25 8.28
CA PRO A 68 -17.18 -7.31 7.54
C PRO A 68 -16.32 -6.22 6.90
N LEU A 69 -16.77 -5.66 5.75
CA LEU A 69 -16.00 -4.68 4.99
C LEU A 69 -15.62 -3.42 5.81
N ASN A 70 -16.48 -3.03 6.74
CA ASN A 70 -16.26 -1.89 7.64
C ASN A 70 -15.48 -2.26 8.93
N TYR A 71 -14.83 -3.40 8.98
CA TYR A 71 -14.03 -3.82 10.13
C TYR A 71 -12.85 -2.89 10.38
N TYR A 72 -12.16 -2.51 9.32
CA TYR A 72 -11.04 -1.57 9.38
C TYR A 72 -11.52 -0.13 9.22
N GLU A 73 -10.95 0.78 10.01
CA GLU A 73 -11.20 2.22 9.92
C GLU A 73 -10.39 2.87 8.79
N LEU A 74 -9.32 2.20 8.38
CA LEU A 74 -8.50 2.56 7.22
C LEU A 74 -7.99 1.30 6.54
N ILE A 75 -8.19 1.22 5.23
CA ILE A 75 -7.49 0.30 4.34
C ILE A 75 -6.56 1.14 3.48
N VAL A 76 -5.27 0.81 3.47
CA VAL A 76 -4.29 1.64 2.77
C VAL A 76 -3.36 0.78 1.93
N THR A 77 -3.21 1.16 0.66
CA THR A 77 -2.25 0.55 -0.26
C THR A 77 -0.89 1.24 -0.21
N GLY A 78 0.14 0.59 -0.74
CA GLY A 78 1.53 1.01 -0.61
C GLY A 78 1.87 2.28 -1.38
N ASP A 79 1.82 2.20 -2.71
CA ASP A 79 2.26 3.28 -3.59
C ASP A 79 1.66 3.17 -5.00
N LEU A 80 0.35 2.89 -5.05
CA LEU A 80 -0.39 2.84 -6.31
C LEU A 80 -0.50 4.23 -6.97
N GLY A 81 -0.44 5.28 -6.16
CA GLY A 81 -0.75 6.64 -6.57
C GLY A 81 -2.23 6.83 -6.91
N GLU A 82 -2.61 8.04 -7.29
CA GLU A 82 -4.02 8.40 -7.54
C GLU A 82 -4.66 7.53 -8.63
N HIS A 83 -3.94 7.30 -9.73
CA HIS A 83 -4.46 6.49 -10.85
C HIS A 83 -4.68 5.04 -10.41
N GLY A 84 -3.66 4.40 -9.84
CA GLY A 84 -3.76 3.02 -9.38
C GLY A 84 -4.72 2.83 -8.22
N LYS A 85 -4.84 3.80 -7.30
CA LYS A 85 -5.86 3.83 -6.24
C LYS A 85 -7.26 3.78 -6.81
N ASN A 86 -7.56 4.63 -7.80
CA ASN A 86 -8.89 4.67 -8.43
C ASN A 86 -9.18 3.39 -9.21
N LEU A 87 -8.19 2.85 -9.91
CA LEU A 87 -8.33 1.57 -10.61
C LEU A 87 -8.58 0.41 -9.62
N CYS A 88 -7.86 0.37 -8.50
CA CYS A 88 -8.07 -0.64 -7.46
C CYS A 88 -9.49 -0.56 -6.88
N LEU A 89 -10.00 0.65 -6.60
CA LEU A 89 -11.38 0.85 -6.16
C LEU A 89 -12.39 0.33 -7.18
N GLN A 90 -12.22 0.65 -8.46
CA GLN A 90 -13.11 0.15 -9.52
C GLN A 90 -13.12 -1.38 -9.56
N LEU A 91 -11.95 -2.02 -9.54
CA LEU A 91 -11.84 -3.47 -9.55
C LEU A 91 -12.48 -4.11 -8.31
N LEU A 92 -12.37 -3.48 -7.14
CA LEU A 92 -13.03 -3.93 -5.92
C LEU A 92 -14.56 -3.79 -6.00
N GLU A 93 -15.07 -2.69 -6.53
CA GLU A 93 -16.50 -2.48 -6.76
C GLU A 93 -17.08 -3.54 -7.73
N GLU A 94 -16.38 -3.89 -8.80
CA GLU A 94 -16.74 -4.96 -9.74
C GLU A 94 -16.81 -6.33 -9.04
N ASN A 95 -16.01 -6.54 -7.99
CA ASN A 95 -16.06 -7.73 -7.13
C ASN A 95 -17.07 -7.62 -5.98
N GLY A 96 -17.91 -6.58 -5.93
CA GLY A 96 -18.89 -6.36 -4.87
C GLY A 96 -18.33 -5.87 -3.54
N ILE A 97 -17.08 -5.36 -3.53
CA ILE A 97 -16.39 -4.85 -2.35
C ILE A 97 -16.37 -3.32 -2.41
N ASN A 98 -17.21 -2.67 -1.61
CA ASN A 98 -17.24 -1.22 -1.52
C ASN A 98 -16.56 -0.76 -0.22
N ILE A 99 -15.35 -0.22 -0.37
CA ILE A 99 -14.50 0.29 0.73
C ILE A 99 -14.12 1.77 0.55
N LYS A 100 -14.74 2.48 -0.37
CA LYS A 100 -14.37 3.83 -0.81
C LYS A 100 -14.23 4.84 0.34
N GLU A 101 -15.07 4.73 1.37
CA GLU A 101 -15.11 5.70 2.48
C GLU A 101 -13.92 5.59 3.42
N PHE A 102 -13.24 4.46 3.45
CA PHE A 102 -12.11 4.17 4.36
C PHE A 102 -10.89 3.61 3.64
N TYR A 103 -10.79 3.86 2.31
CA TYR A 103 -9.67 3.43 1.49
C TYR A 103 -8.81 4.61 1.05
N ASP A 104 -7.49 4.47 1.21
CA ASP A 104 -6.51 5.43 0.74
C ASP A 104 -5.23 4.72 0.22
N ASP A 105 -4.26 5.50 -0.23
CA ASP A 105 -2.98 5.03 -0.75
C ASP A 105 -1.83 5.87 -0.19
N CYS A 106 -0.75 5.23 0.26
CA CYS A 106 0.38 5.93 0.85
C CYS A 106 1.04 6.91 -0.13
N GLY A 107 1.07 6.58 -1.43
CA GLY A 107 1.58 7.49 -2.45
C GLY A 107 0.75 8.76 -2.62
N VAL A 108 -0.55 8.69 -2.31
CA VAL A 108 -1.44 9.86 -2.27
C VAL A 108 -1.29 10.62 -0.95
N MET A 109 -1.22 9.89 0.17
CA MET A 109 -1.18 10.47 1.53
C MET A 109 0.11 11.23 1.85
N ILE A 110 1.24 10.86 1.23
CA ILE A 110 2.56 11.41 1.56
C ILE A 110 2.73 12.88 1.14
N TYR A 111 1.85 13.40 0.28
CA TYR A 111 1.92 14.75 -0.25
C TYR A 111 0.68 15.60 0.05
N ASP A 112 0.90 16.88 0.31
CA ASP A 112 -0.15 17.90 0.27
C ASP A 112 -0.43 18.30 -1.21
N ARG A 113 -1.37 17.59 -1.83
CA ARG A 113 -1.71 17.77 -3.26
C ARG A 113 -2.32 19.14 -3.60
N GLN A 114 -2.77 19.91 -2.60
CA GLN A 114 -3.25 21.28 -2.83
C GLN A 114 -2.09 22.26 -3.00
N ARG A 115 -0.95 21.96 -2.37
CA ARG A 115 0.23 22.83 -2.33
C ARG A 115 1.37 22.33 -3.20
N GLN A 116 1.42 21.03 -3.44
CA GLN A 116 2.51 20.35 -4.15
C GLN A 116 2.01 19.79 -5.48
N LYS A 117 2.73 20.08 -6.56
CA LYS A 117 2.46 19.49 -7.88
C LYS A 117 3.13 18.13 -7.95
N THR A 118 2.39 17.09 -7.63
CA THR A 118 2.90 15.71 -7.55
C THR A 118 2.15 14.73 -8.45
N ASP A 119 1.40 15.24 -9.43
CA ASP A 119 0.61 14.44 -10.37
C ASP A 119 -0.16 13.30 -9.69
N CYS A 120 0.24 12.03 -9.91
CA CYS A 120 -0.39 10.87 -9.29
C CYS A 120 0.06 10.60 -7.84
N GLY A 121 1.04 11.32 -7.30
CA GLY A 121 1.55 11.15 -5.95
C GLY A 121 2.94 10.53 -5.87
N GLY A 122 3.29 9.97 -4.72
CA GLY A 122 4.57 9.35 -4.45
C GLY A 122 4.62 7.88 -4.83
N SER A 123 5.81 7.42 -5.14
CA SER A 123 6.11 6.01 -5.37
C SER A 123 7.53 5.70 -4.89
N GLY A 124 7.86 4.43 -4.82
CA GLY A 124 9.18 3.93 -4.46
C GLY A 124 9.21 3.16 -3.15
N CYS A 125 10.31 2.46 -2.93
CA CYS A 125 10.45 1.46 -1.87
C CYS A 125 10.28 2.00 -0.42
N ALA A 126 10.44 3.29 -0.20
CA ALA A 126 10.27 3.90 1.12
C ALA A 126 8.89 4.56 1.32
N CYS A 127 8.09 4.75 0.27
CA CYS A 127 6.84 5.52 0.32
C CYS A 127 5.88 4.95 1.38
N SER A 128 5.53 3.69 1.27
CA SER A 128 4.62 3.03 2.19
C SER A 128 5.20 2.90 3.61
N ALA A 129 6.51 2.66 3.74
CA ALA A 129 7.18 2.54 5.03
C ALA A 129 7.17 3.87 5.80
N VAL A 130 7.41 4.99 5.12
CA VAL A 130 7.37 6.33 5.73
C VAL A 130 5.95 6.67 6.23
N VAL A 131 4.92 6.41 5.42
CA VAL A 131 3.52 6.67 5.82
C VAL A 131 3.10 5.74 6.95
N LEU A 132 3.47 4.45 6.89
CA LEU A 132 3.17 3.51 7.97
C LEU A 132 3.83 3.95 9.28
N ALA A 133 5.14 4.18 9.29
CA ALA A 133 5.89 4.48 10.51
C ALA A 133 5.63 5.89 11.04
N GLY A 134 5.58 6.90 10.17
CA GLY A 134 5.49 8.29 10.58
C GLY A 134 4.06 8.82 10.78
N TYR A 135 3.06 8.12 10.27
CA TYR A 135 1.68 8.60 10.33
C TYR A 135 0.71 7.55 10.89
N ILE A 136 0.64 6.36 10.29
CA ILE A 136 -0.38 5.37 10.64
C ILE A 136 -0.13 4.79 12.03
N LEU A 137 1.11 4.37 12.34
CA LEU A 137 1.45 3.82 13.67
C LEU A 137 1.31 4.88 14.78
N GLU A 138 1.59 6.16 14.47
CA GLU A 138 1.36 7.24 15.41
C GLU A 138 -0.14 7.42 15.72
N LYS A 139 -1.00 7.40 14.69
CA LYS A 139 -2.47 7.46 14.87
C LYS A 139 -3.00 6.27 15.66
N LEU A 140 -2.51 5.06 15.39
CA LEU A 140 -2.87 3.87 16.17
C LEU A 140 -2.43 4.04 17.64
N SER A 141 -1.20 4.48 17.89
CA SER A 141 -0.68 4.68 19.25
C SER A 141 -1.46 5.74 20.03
N ARG A 142 -1.97 6.76 19.35
CA ARG A 142 -2.83 7.79 19.94
C ARG A 142 -4.31 7.38 20.01
N ARG A 143 -4.68 6.19 19.56
CA ARG A 143 -6.06 5.71 19.44
C ARG A 143 -6.97 6.62 18.60
N GLU A 144 -6.39 7.34 17.65
CA GLU A 144 -7.12 8.04 16.58
C GLU A 144 -7.59 7.08 15.49
N LEU A 145 -6.89 5.95 15.34
CA LEU A 145 -7.27 4.75 14.61
C LEU A 145 -7.09 3.55 15.53
N ASN A 146 -7.94 2.54 15.39
CA ASN A 146 -7.82 1.32 16.17
C ASN A 146 -7.52 0.10 15.30
N ARG A 147 -7.99 0.09 14.04
CA ARG A 147 -7.83 -1.05 13.13
C ARG A 147 -7.52 -0.56 11.72
N VAL A 148 -6.39 -1.01 11.19
CA VAL A 148 -5.90 -0.65 9.86
C VAL A 148 -5.54 -1.92 9.10
N LEU A 149 -5.96 -2.00 7.83
CA LEU A 149 -5.45 -2.98 6.88
C LEU A 149 -4.39 -2.29 6.01
N PHE A 150 -3.14 -2.65 6.23
CA PHE A 150 -2.02 -2.15 5.43
C PHE A 150 -1.69 -3.16 4.33
N VAL A 151 -1.74 -2.70 3.07
CA VAL A 151 -1.54 -3.54 1.88
C VAL A 151 -0.28 -3.08 1.16
N GLY A 152 0.84 -3.71 1.48
CA GLY A 152 2.10 -3.44 0.80
C GLY A 152 2.06 -3.91 -0.65
N THR A 153 2.40 -3.03 -1.57
CA THR A 153 2.41 -3.25 -3.01
C THR A 153 3.84 -3.30 -3.55
N GLY A 154 4.06 -4.09 -4.58
CA GLY A 154 5.34 -4.19 -5.25
C GLY A 154 5.20 -4.70 -6.67
N ALA A 155 6.13 -4.30 -7.54
CA ALA A 155 6.19 -4.76 -8.91
C ALA A 155 7.63 -5.11 -9.30
N LEU A 156 7.78 -6.09 -10.18
CA LEU A 156 9.07 -6.43 -10.77
C LEU A 156 9.36 -5.44 -11.91
N HIS A 157 10.02 -4.36 -11.56
CA HIS A 157 10.42 -3.30 -12.49
C HIS A 157 11.93 -3.31 -12.68
N SER A 158 12.39 -4.04 -13.70
CA SER A 158 13.80 -4.16 -14.08
C SER A 158 14.08 -3.35 -15.35
N PRO A 159 15.16 -2.55 -15.41
CA PRO A 159 15.55 -1.86 -16.64
C PRO A 159 15.74 -2.81 -17.83
N ILE A 160 16.23 -4.02 -17.58
CA ILE A 160 16.45 -5.04 -18.62
C ILE A 160 15.12 -5.54 -19.18
N SER A 161 14.17 -5.92 -18.30
CA SER A 161 12.86 -6.41 -18.73
C SER A 161 12.10 -5.34 -19.51
N VAL A 162 12.14 -4.09 -19.04
CA VAL A 162 11.50 -2.95 -19.72
C VAL A 162 12.08 -2.73 -21.13
N GLN A 163 13.41 -2.78 -21.27
CA GLN A 163 14.06 -2.63 -22.57
C GLN A 163 13.76 -3.79 -23.54
N GLN A 164 13.43 -4.95 -23.01
CA GLN A 164 13.00 -6.13 -23.78
C GLN A 164 11.51 -6.14 -24.11
N GLY A 165 10.74 -5.16 -23.59
CA GLY A 165 9.28 -5.08 -23.79
C GLY A 165 8.50 -6.12 -23.00
N GLU A 166 9.11 -6.69 -21.95
CA GLU A 166 8.44 -7.63 -21.05
C GLU A 166 7.37 -6.92 -20.19
N SER A 167 6.36 -7.69 -19.77
CA SER A 167 5.36 -7.20 -18.85
C SER A 167 5.90 -6.98 -17.43
N ILE A 168 5.16 -6.24 -16.62
CA ILE A 168 5.49 -5.86 -15.24
C ILE A 168 4.59 -6.65 -14.28
N PRO A 169 5.01 -7.85 -13.83
CA PRO A 169 4.27 -8.59 -12.83
C PRO A 169 4.32 -7.89 -11.48
N ALA A 170 3.22 -7.94 -10.75
CA ALA A 170 3.06 -7.29 -9.46
C ALA A 170 2.56 -8.24 -8.38
N ILE A 171 2.78 -7.89 -7.13
CA ILE A 171 2.31 -8.62 -5.95
C ILE A 171 1.88 -7.61 -4.87
N ALA A 172 0.93 -8.02 -4.02
CA ALA A 172 0.60 -7.29 -2.81
C ALA A 172 0.44 -8.26 -1.64
N HIS A 173 0.76 -7.80 -0.43
CA HIS A 173 0.53 -8.54 0.81
C HIS A 173 -0.21 -7.65 1.81
N ALA A 174 -1.15 -8.21 2.56
CA ALA A 174 -1.94 -7.45 3.52
C ALA A 174 -1.62 -7.82 4.96
N VAL A 175 -1.59 -6.81 5.82
CA VAL A 175 -1.36 -6.95 7.27
C VAL A 175 -2.43 -6.17 8.01
N GLY A 176 -3.26 -6.86 8.79
CA GLY A 176 -4.19 -6.24 9.73
C GLY A 176 -3.47 -5.84 11.01
N ILE A 177 -3.53 -4.57 11.36
CA ILE A 177 -2.86 -3.97 12.52
C ILE A 177 -3.94 -3.39 13.44
N GLU A 178 -3.91 -3.76 14.72
CA GLU A 178 -4.87 -3.30 15.71
C GLU A 178 -4.19 -2.74 16.96
N MET A 179 -4.79 -1.71 17.53
CA MET A 179 -4.44 -1.19 18.84
C MET A 179 -5.29 -1.89 19.88
N ILE A 180 -4.69 -2.81 20.63
CA ILE A 180 -5.33 -3.63 21.65
C ILE A 180 -5.16 -3.01 23.05
#